data_8ccd59be54b4bff478192b4cc8730c1d
#
_entry.id   8ccd59be54b4bff478192b4cc8730c1d
#
_cell.length_a   1.000
_cell.length_b   1.000
_cell.length_c   1.000
_cell.angle_alpha   90.00
_cell.angle_beta   90.00
_cell.angle_gamma   90.00
#
_symmetry.space_group_name_H-M   'P 1'
#
loop_
_entity.id
_entity.type
_entity.pdbx_description
1 polymer ?
#
loop_
_entity_poly.entity_id
_entity_poly.type
_entity_poly.pdbx_seq_one_letter_code
_entity_poly.pdbx_strand_id
1 'polypeptide(L)'
;MDNCARYVEVTPTPTQIAIEKMGFYCFFHFGINTFTDREWGDGKDSPALFCPSDLDTDDWCRAVASAGAKGVILTAKHHDGFCLWQTDTTD
;
A
#
# COMPACT_ATOMS: atom_id res chain seq x y z
N MET A 1 18.40 -14.61 33.06
CA MET A 1 18.99 -13.69 32.08
C MET A 1 18.01 -12.58 31.72
N ASP A 2 18.46 -11.39 31.83
CA ASP A 2 17.62 -10.25 31.51
C ASP A 2 17.50 -10.04 30.01
N ASN A 3 16.27 -10.12 29.47
CA ASN A 3 16.00 -9.89 28.06
C ASN A 3 15.98 -8.41 27.68
N CYS A 4 15.98 -7.50 28.66
CA CYS A 4 15.95 -6.05 28.39
C CYS A 4 17.14 -5.58 27.58
N ALA A 5 18.33 -6.14 27.81
CA ALA A 5 19.54 -5.80 27.05
C ALA A 5 19.38 -6.08 25.55
N ARG A 6 18.66 -7.16 25.20
CA ARG A 6 18.39 -7.50 23.80
C ARG A 6 17.44 -6.51 23.15
N TYR A 7 16.46 -6.02 23.90
CA TYR A 7 15.48 -5.08 23.37
C TYR A 7 16.07 -3.68 23.14
N VAL A 8 16.98 -3.25 24.02
CA VAL A 8 17.62 -1.94 23.87
C VAL A 8 18.64 -1.91 22.72
N GLU A 9 19.09 -3.07 22.25
CA GLU A 9 19.96 -3.17 21.08
C GLU A 9 19.20 -3.08 19.77
N VAL A 10 17.87 -3.21 19.81
CA VAL A 10 17.03 -3.09 18.62
C VAL A 10 16.93 -1.60 18.26
N THR A 11 17.54 -1.25 17.15
CA THR A 11 17.55 0.12 16.64
C THR A 11 16.98 0.16 15.23
N PRO A 12 16.41 1.29 14.80
CA PRO A 12 15.87 1.40 13.45
C PRO A 12 16.98 1.29 12.39
N THR A 13 16.66 0.65 11.29
CA THR A 13 17.55 0.58 10.13
C THR A 13 17.64 1.93 9.43
N PRO A 14 18.69 2.17 8.60
CA PRO A 14 18.75 3.40 7.80
C PRO A 14 17.51 3.63 6.94
N THR A 15 16.90 2.56 6.40
CA THR A 15 15.68 2.65 5.60
C THR A 15 14.49 3.12 6.45
N GLN A 16 14.34 2.58 7.65
CA GLN A 16 13.28 3.01 8.58
C GLN A 16 13.43 4.47 8.96
N ILE A 17 14.66 4.92 9.23
CA ILE A 17 14.94 6.33 9.53
C ILE A 17 14.59 7.22 8.33
N ALA A 18 14.93 6.79 7.12
CA ALA A 18 14.62 7.54 5.90
C ALA A 18 13.11 7.71 5.70
N ILE A 19 12.33 6.66 5.96
CA ILE A 19 10.85 6.71 5.87
C ILE A 19 10.30 7.71 6.89
N GLU A 20 10.79 7.65 8.13
CA GLU A 20 10.34 8.56 9.19
C GLU A 20 10.65 10.03 8.84
N LYS A 21 11.81 10.30 8.24
CA LYS A 21 12.23 11.64 7.82
C LYS A 21 11.42 12.19 6.65
N MET A 22 10.73 11.37 5.88
CA MET A 22 9.85 11.84 4.82
C MET A 22 8.75 12.76 5.36
N GLY A 23 8.23 12.46 6.54
CA GLY A 23 7.22 13.25 7.23
C GLY A 23 5.84 13.19 6.60
N PHE A 24 5.74 13.43 5.30
CA PHE A 24 4.48 13.42 4.56
C PHE A 24 4.55 12.45 3.39
N TYR A 25 3.71 11.41 3.44
CA TYR A 25 3.53 10.47 2.34
C TYR A 25 2.04 10.11 2.22
N CYS A 26 1.65 9.64 1.05
CA CYS A 26 0.27 9.29 0.73
C CYS A 26 0.11 7.80 0.50
N PHE A 27 -1.08 7.28 0.78
CA PHE A 27 -1.47 5.94 0.36
C PHE A 27 -2.21 6.00 -0.96
N PHE A 28 -1.90 5.08 -1.86
CA PHE A 28 -2.75 4.77 -3.00
C PHE A 28 -3.55 3.52 -2.65
N HIS A 29 -4.83 3.72 -2.46
CA HIS A 29 -5.75 2.64 -2.10
C HIS A 29 -6.71 2.40 -3.25
N PHE A 30 -6.30 1.51 -4.16
CA PHE A 30 -7.02 1.19 -5.38
C PHE A 30 -7.05 -0.33 -5.54
N GLY A 31 -8.21 -0.88 -5.80
CA GLY A 31 -8.39 -2.30 -5.92
C GLY A 31 -9.77 -2.65 -6.43
N ILE A 32 -10.17 -3.91 -6.26
CA ILE A 32 -11.43 -4.42 -6.79
C ILE A 32 -12.65 -3.71 -6.17
N ASN A 33 -12.54 -3.22 -4.95
CA ASN A 33 -13.63 -2.49 -4.29
C ASN A 33 -14.00 -1.19 -4.99
N THR A 34 -13.08 -0.62 -5.76
CA THR A 34 -13.36 0.53 -6.62
C THR A 34 -14.46 0.21 -7.63
N PHE A 35 -14.52 -1.03 -8.11
CA PHE A 35 -15.47 -1.48 -9.12
C PHE A 35 -16.75 -2.04 -8.53
N THR A 36 -16.80 -2.31 -7.24
CA THR A 36 -17.97 -2.85 -6.55
C THR A 36 -18.67 -1.82 -5.66
N ASP A 37 -18.10 -0.62 -5.53
CA ASP A 37 -18.60 0.46 -4.68
C ASP A 37 -18.74 0.03 -3.22
N ARG A 38 -17.74 -0.69 -2.72
CA ARG A 38 -17.69 -1.17 -1.34
C ARG A 38 -16.41 -0.73 -0.66
N GLU A 39 -16.50 -0.42 0.62
CA GLU A 39 -15.31 -0.21 1.45
C GLU A 39 -14.69 -1.54 1.89
N TRP A 40 -15.52 -2.52 2.20
CA TRP A 40 -15.11 -3.84 2.65
C TRP A 40 -15.68 -4.90 1.72
N GLY A 41 -14.82 -5.67 1.10
CA GLY A 41 -15.24 -6.80 0.28
C GLY A 41 -15.48 -8.06 1.11
N ASP A 42 -16.17 -9.04 0.50
CA ASP A 42 -16.42 -10.35 1.11
C ASP A 42 -15.40 -11.42 0.65
N GLY A 43 -14.45 -11.05 -0.18
CA GLY A 43 -13.45 -11.96 -0.72
C GLY A 43 -13.97 -12.86 -1.84
N LYS A 44 -15.18 -12.61 -2.33
CA LYS A 44 -15.85 -13.47 -3.34
C LYS A 44 -16.02 -12.79 -4.68
N ASP A 45 -15.58 -11.55 -4.84
CA ASP A 45 -15.68 -10.84 -6.10
C ASP A 45 -14.80 -11.48 -7.16
N SER A 46 -15.33 -11.56 -8.38
CA SER A 46 -14.54 -12.06 -9.51
C SER A 46 -13.41 -11.09 -9.85
N PRO A 47 -12.16 -11.58 -10.00
CA PRO A 47 -11.06 -10.73 -10.45
C PRO A 47 -11.30 -10.02 -11.78
N ALA A 48 -12.20 -10.55 -12.61
CA ALA A 48 -12.55 -9.94 -13.89
C ALA A 48 -13.25 -8.59 -13.73
N LEU A 49 -13.79 -8.27 -12.56
CA LEU A 49 -14.36 -6.96 -12.25
C LEU A 49 -13.30 -5.86 -12.20
N PHE A 50 -12.06 -6.23 -11.92
CA PHE A 50 -10.94 -5.28 -11.94
C PHE A 50 -10.56 -4.98 -13.38
N CYS A 51 -11.13 -3.92 -13.93
CA CYS A 51 -10.99 -3.56 -15.33
C CYS A 51 -10.81 -2.04 -15.49
N PRO A 52 -9.67 -1.48 -15.08
CA PRO A 52 -9.43 -0.05 -15.24
C PRO A 52 -9.34 0.34 -16.70
N SER A 53 -10.05 1.38 -17.09
CA SER A 53 -10.09 1.87 -18.47
C SER A 53 -9.18 3.06 -18.72
N ASP A 54 -8.78 3.77 -17.66
CA ASP A 54 -8.00 5.00 -17.76
C ASP A 54 -7.02 5.11 -16.60
N LEU A 55 -6.14 4.11 -16.50
CA LEU A 55 -5.15 4.04 -15.43
C LEU A 55 -3.91 4.83 -15.81
N ASP A 56 -3.62 5.90 -15.08
CA ASP A 56 -2.44 6.73 -15.26
C ASP A 56 -1.73 6.95 -13.92
N THR A 57 -0.80 6.05 -13.62
CA THR A 57 -0.03 6.10 -12.35
C THR A 57 0.94 7.27 -12.30
N ASP A 58 1.41 7.75 -13.44
CA ASP A 58 2.25 8.95 -13.50
C ASP A 58 1.46 10.18 -13.04
N ASP A 59 0.21 10.28 -13.42
CA ASP A 59 -0.68 11.34 -12.98
C ASP A 59 -0.93 11.28 -11.47
N TRP A 60 -1.09 10.09 -10.91
CA TRP A 60 -1.22 9.90 -9.47
C TRP A 60 0.01 10.44 -8.73
N CYS A 61 1.20 10.09 -9.22
CA CYS A 61 2.46 10.53 -8.61
C CYS A 61 2.63 12.04 -8.73
N ARG A 62 2.26 12.64 -9.86
CA ARG A 62 2.29 14.09 -10.04
C ARG A 62 1.37 14.80 -9.07
N ALA A 63 0.17 14.27 -8.88
CA ALA A 63 -0.82 14.86 -7.96
C ALA A 63 -0.32 14.89 -6.52
N VAL A 64 0.21 13.77 -6.01
CA VAL A 64 0.69 13.71 -4.63
C VAL A 64 1.99 14.50 -4.46
N ALA A 65 2.85 14.55 -5.47
CA ALA A 65 4.06 15.36 -5.43
C ALA A 65 3.73 16.85 -5.37
N SER A 66 2.72 17.29 -6.11
CA SER A 66 2.27 18.69 -6.08
C SER A 66 1.66 19.08 -4.75
N ALA A 67 1.12 18.12 -3.98
CA ALA A 67 0.66 18.34 -2.61
C ALA A 67 1.81 18.37 -1.59
N GLY A 68 3.03 18.08 -2.00
CA GLY A 68 4.20 18.10 -1.13
C GLY A 68 4.56 16.75 -0.53
N ALA A 69 3.92 15.66 -0.94
CA ALA A 69 4.26 14.32 -0.46
C ALA A 69 5.66 13.90 -0.90
N LYS A 70 6.39 13.25 -0.01
CA LYS A 70 7.76 12.78 -0.27
C LYS A 70 7.81 11.32 -0.67
N GLY A 71 6.72 10.59 -0.54
CA GLY A 71 6.61 9.20 -0.90
C GLY A 71 5.18 8.74 -1.02
N VAL A 72 5.01 7.53 -1.52
CA VAL A 72 3.70 6.88 -1.66
C VAL A 72 3.78 5.44 -1.17
N ILE A 73 2.67 4.94 -0.67
CA ILE A 73 2.49 3.54 -0.29
C ILE A 73 1.34 2.99 -1.10
N LEU A 74 1.60 1.96 -1.89
CA LEU A 74 0.59 1.30 -2.68
C LEU A 74 0.04 0.09 -1.92
N THR A 75 -1.28 0.00 -1.82
CA THR A 75 -1.94 -1.16 -1.20
C THR A 75 -1.93 -2.32 -2.19
N ALA A 76 -1.11 -3.33 -1.91
CA ALA A 76 -0.98 -4.51 -2.77
C ALA A 76 -2.17 -5.45 -2.65
N LYS A 77 -2.70 -5.61 -1.45
CA LYS A 77 -3.82 -6.49 -1.12
C LYS A 77 -4.57 -5.91 0.08
N HIS A 78 -5.89 -5.91 0.02
CA HIS A 78 -6.73 -5.36 1.08
C HIS A 78 -7.70 -6.41 1.61
N HIS A 79 -8.74 -6.01 2.34
CA HIS A 79 -9.72 -6.90 2.97
C HIS A 79 -10.44 -7.83 2.00
N ASP A 80 -10.59 -7.40 0.73
CA ASP A 80 -11.21 -8.22 -0.31
C ASP A 80 -10.38 -9.43 -0.73
N GLY A 81 -9.09 -9.46 -0.36
CA GLY A 81 -8.18 -10.53 -0.73
C GLY A 81 -7.65 -10.47 -2.15
N PHE A 82 -8.06 -9.46 -2.93
CA PHE A 82 -7.60 -9.26 -4.30
C PHE A 82 -6.19 -8.67 -4.32
N CYS A 83 -5.27 -9.32 -5.05
CA CYS A 83 -3.92 -8.80 -5.25
C CYS A 83 -3.90 -7.88 -6.46
N LEU A 84 -3.26 -6.73 -6.32
CA LEU A 84 -3.24 -5.70 -7.36
C LEU A 84 -2.42 -6.13 -8.59
N TRP A 85 -1.53 -7.09 -8.43
CA TRP A 85 -0.74 -7.67 -9.51
C TRP A 85 -0.64 -9.18 -9.35
N GLN A 86 -0.25 -9.88 -10.41
CA GLN A 86 -0.03 -11.31 -10.35
C GLN A 86 1.12 -11.66 -9.42
N THR A 87 0.90 -12.66 -8.56
CA THR A 87 1.91 -13.12 -7.60
C THR A 87 1.67 -14.58 -7.24
N ASP A 88 2.74 -15.30 -6.94
CA ASP A 88 2.71 -16.68 -6.44
C ASP A 88 2.82 -16.75 -4.92
N THR A 89 2.91 -15.60 -4.23
CA THR A 89 3.09 -15.56 -2.77
C THR A 89 1.78 -15.75 -2.00
N THR A 90 0.64 -15.64 -2.67
CA THR A 90 -0.68 -15.77 -2.08
C THR A 90 -1.69 -16.21 -3.15
N ASP A 91 -2.84 -16.69 -2.73
CA ASP A 91 -3.91 -17.11 -3.63
C ASP A 91 -4.60 -15.95 -4.34
#